data_80301ad5b2b9b354be57ab5d951ecd71
#
_entry.id   80301ad5b2b9b354be57ab5d951ecd71
#
_cell.length_a   1.000
_cell.length_b   1.000
_cell.length_c   1.000
_cell.angle_alpha   90.00
_cell.angle_beta   90.00
_cell.angle_gamma   90.00
#
_symmetry.space_group_name_H-M   'P 1'
#
loop_
_entity.id
_entity.type
_entity.pdbx_description
1 polymer ?
#
loop_
_entity_poly.entity_id
_entity_poly.type
_entity_poly.pdbx_seq_one_letter_code
_entity_poly.pdbx_strand_id
1 'polypeptide(L)'
;MSDQRIVLTEEFSDALARLEAGESMFLTGKAGTGKSTLIREFLRRCETGSAAQRTQPAEDWASEDWVSEDWASETALTDDVPSGRAVVVAAPTGIAALNVGGYTIHRLFGFHPQITLEEIRHGRYYPGRFAGTLKALDTLIIDEASMVRADLFDQLVAALERFGPRPGQRLGGVQLVLVGDLLQLPPVVTESERVRFETRYETPYFFSADSWRAEDFPTVSLTTVFRQLGDDRLTAVLNSIREGVLLGTAREDLNRHVDPEFEPPEGEFWLTLATTNRIAESRNRRRLERLPGPEHACRAVLRGEQDGFDRPVEERLVFAVGAQIMFLTNDPLGRWVNGTLGHVVEVGVDDDGEPRVGVVLRDGARVDVGPHTWDITRPEVHGGTLTHLVVGTYTQLPFKLAWAITVHKSQGQTADRLVVDLSGGTFSYGQLYVALSRVTSLSGLVLTRPVFPKDMKTDRRILRFLRGGASAEERRPRCALAVLTIGEEGRMSRPRPVELAVAFEDGTALSTLVNPQRDLGDARTAYEIATADVLLAPTLAEAWAVLSPALAGHVPVAEDVDRTLGLIDFELKRLGHVEPMPFGAEAPRPPSGRAGPR
;
A
#
# COMPACT_ATOMS: atom_id res chain seq x y z
N MET A 1 -9.56 -11.79 -27.06
CA MET A 1 -8.88 -10.79 -26.21
C MET A 1 -8.52 -9.63 -27.11
N SER A 2 -9.20 -8.50 -26.96
CA SER A 2 -8.85 -7.27 -27.68
C SER A 2 -7.46 -6.83 -27.20
N ASP A 3 -6.56 -6.72 -28.13
CA ASP A 3 -5.23 -6.14 -27.98
C ASP A 3 -5.42 -4.67 -27.55
N GLN A 4 -5.59 -4.41 -26.26
CA GLN A 4 -5.62 -3.04 -25.75
C GLN A 4 -4.19 -2.51 -25.90
N ARG A 5 -3.98 -1.77 -26.99
CA ARG A 5 -2.72 -1.05 -27.20
C ARG A 5 -2.44 -0.19 -25.97
N ILE A 6 -1.41 -0.58 -25.21
CA ILE A 6 -0.91 0.21 -24.09
C ILE A 6 -0.52 1.58 -24.65
N VAL A 7 -1.13 2.64 -24.13
CA VAL A 7 -0.72 4.01 -24.49
C VAL A 7 0.62 4.26 -23.81
N LEU A 8 1.69 4.17 -24.58
CA LEU A 8 3.04 4.45 -24.11
C LEU A 8 3.23 5.96 -24.03
N THR A 9 3.15 6.52 -22.82
CA THR A 9 3.58 7.89 -22.56
C THR A 9 5.11 7.96 -22.54
N GLU A 10 5.69 9.15 -22.70
CA GLU A 10 7.14 9.36 -22.61
C GLU A 10 7.67 8.88 -21.24
N GLU A 11 6.97 9.22 -20.14
CA GLU A 11 7.30 8.77 -18.77
C GLU A 11 7.32 7.24 -18.65
N PHE A 12 6.35 6.57 -19.28
CA PHE A 12 6.24 5.11 -19.26
C PHE A 12 7.41 4.46 -20.02
N SER A 13 7.77 5.04 -21.18
CA SER A 13 8.87 4.56 -22.01
C SER A 13 10.22 4.75 -21.32
N ASP A 14 10.45 5.91 -20.67
CA ASP A 14 11.68 6.18 -19.90
C ASP A 14 11.81 5.22 -18.71
N ALA A 15 10.73 5.03 -17.93
CA ALA A 15 10.71 4.10 -16.82
C ALA A 15 11.02 2.66 -17.26
N LEU A 16 10.45 2.23 -18.39
CA LEU A 16 10.69 0.90 -18.93
C LEU A 16 12.14 0.72 -19.40
N ALA A 17 12.71 1.71 -20.08
CA ALA A 17 14.11 1.69 -20.52
C ALA A 17 15.08 1.57 -19.33
N ARG A 18 14.84 2.29 -18.24
CA ARG A 18 15.63 2.18 -17.00
C ARG A 18 15.52 0.80 -16.35
N LEU A 19 14.32 0.21 -16.32
CA LEU A 19 14.12 -1.16 -15.85
C LEU A 19 14.93 -2.17 -16.67
N GLU A 20 14.91 -2.04 -17.99
CA GLU A 20 15.67 -2.89 -18.92
C GLU A 20 17.18 -2.70 -18.77
N ALA A 21 17.63 -1.46 -18.50
CA ALA A 21 19.03 -1.15 -18.21
C ALA A 21 19.56 -1.71 -16.89
N GLY A 22 18.68 -2.25 -16.03
CA GLY A 22 19.08 -2.82 -14.73
C GLY A 22 19.23 -1.78 -13.62
N GLU A 23 18.67 -0.57 -13.77
CA GLU A 23 18.73 0.47 -12.75
C GLU A 23 17.77 0.15 -11.61
N SER A 24 18.25 0.21 -10.36
CA SER A 24 17.37 0.23 -9.18
C SER A 24 16.66 1.58 -9.12
N MET A 25 15.38 1.59 -8.70
CA MET A 25 14.61 2.83 -8.64
C MET A 25 13.42 2.74 -7.68
N PHE A 26 12.90 3.90 -7.33
CA PHE A 26 11.56 4.03 -6.75
C PHE A 26 10.59 4.55 -7.81
N LEU A 27 9.74 3.64 -8.32
CA LEU A 27 8.68 3.96 -9.29
C LEU A 27 7.41 4.37 -8.53
N THR A 28 7.07 5.63 -8.62
CA THR A 28 5.89 6.19 -7.92
C THR A 28 4.88 6.79 -8.91
N GLY A 29 3.71 7.13 -8.40
CA GLY A 29 2.65 7.77 -9.18
C GLY A 29 1.31 7.63 -8.48
N LYS A 30 0.35 8.47 -8.86
CA LYS A 30 -1.00 8.49 -8.32
C LYS A 30 -1.72 7.15 -8.54
N ALA A 31 -2.83 6.93 -7.85
CA ALA A 31 -3.71 5.80 -8.15
C ALA A 31 -4.17 5.87 -9.61
N GLY A 32 -4.06 4.76 -10.35
CA GLY A 32 -4.50 4.69 -11.75
C GLY A 32 -3.52 5.22 -12.80
N THR A 33 -2.23 5.45 -12.46
CA THR A 33 -1.20 5.90 -13.43
C THR A 33 -0.53 4.76 -14.21
N GLY A 34 -0.97 3.51 -14.05
CA GLY A 34 -0.45 2.39 -14.85
C GLY A 34 0.81 1.72 -14.30
N LYS A 35 1.23 1.95 -13.04
CA LYS A 35 2.40 1.31 -12.42
C LYS A 35 2.43 -0.22 -12.61
N SER A 36 1.35 -0.90 -12.23
CA SER A 36 1.26 -2.37 -12.39
C SER A 36 1.21 -2.82 -13.85
N THR A 37 0.73 -1.96 -14.77
CA THR A 37 0.76 -2.22 -16.20
C THR A 37 2.18 -2.16 -16.73
N LEU A 38 2.97 -1.18 -16.27
CA LEU A 38 4.39 -1.05 -16.61
C LEU A 38 5.19 -2.28 -16.17
N ILE A 39 4.96 -2.73 -14.93
CA ILE A 39 5.63 -3.93 -14.42
C ILE A 39 5.26 -5.17 -15.23
N ARG A 40 3.98 -5.37 -15.56
CA ARG A 40 3.55 -6.49 -16.42
C ARG A 40 4.17 -6.43 -17.80
N GLU A 41 4.29 -5.25 -18.40
CA GLU A 41 4.96 -5.10 -19.70
C GLU A 41 6.46 -5.40 -19.61
N PHE A 42 7.14 -4.98 -18.54
CA PHE A 42 8.52 -5.34 -18.28
C PHE A 42 8.72 -6.85 -18.15
N LEU A 43 7.89 -7.52 -17.34
CA LEU A 43 7.92 -8.99 -17.18
C LEU A 43 7.72 -9.71 -18.51
N ARG A 44 6.70 -9.28 -19.29
CA ARG A 44 6.44 -9.85 -20.63
C ARG A 44 7.64 -9.72 -21.56
N ARG A 45 8.37 -8.59 -21.51
CA ARG A 45 9.58 -8.39 -22.34
C ARG A 45 10.73 -9.27 -21.88
N CYS A 46 10.91 -9.47 -20.57
CA CYS A 46 11.90 -10.42 -20.06
C CYS A 46 11.63 -11.85 -20.53
N GLU A 47 10.35 -12.28 -20.59
CA GLU A 47 9.96 -13.59 -21.09
C GLU A 47 10.18 -13.74 -22.61
N THR A 48 9.78 -12.73 -23.40
CA THR A 48 9.91 -12.77 -24.87
C THR A 48 11.34 -12.65 -25.33
N GLY A 49 12.19 -11.89 -24.62
CA GLY A 49 13.63 -11.82 -24.88
C GLY A 49 14.31 -13.18 -24.73
N SER A 50 13.88 -13.97 -23.75
CA SER A 50 14.34 -15.35 -23.56
C SER A 50 13.87 -16.31 -24.68
N ALA A 51 12.68 -16.08 -25.27
CA ALA A 51 12.14 -16.90 -26.36
C ALA A 51 12.77 -16.56 -27.74
N ALA A 52 13.07 -15.28 -27.97
CA ALA A 52 13.69 -14.84 -29.24
C ALA A 52 15.12 -15.36 -29.44
N GLN A 53 15.85 -15.66 -28.35
CA GLN A 53 17.16 -16.33 -28.41
C GLN A 53 17.07 -17.83 -28.70
N ARG A 54 15.87 -18.44 -28.62
CA ARG A 54 15.63 -19.87 -28.92
C ARG A 54 15.28 -20.14 -30.37
N THR A 55 15.08 -19.14 -31.21
CA THR A 55 14.77 -19.29 -32.64
C THR A 55 15.93 -18.86 -33.53
N GLN A 56 17.02 -19.64 -33.53
CA GLN A 56 17.77 -19.85 -34.75
C GLN A 56 17.25 -21.15 -35.39
N PRO A 57 16.87 -21.15 -36.69
CA PRO A 57 16.36 -22.34 -37.33
C PRO A 57 17.52 -23.32 -37.50
N ALA A 58 17.40 -24.50 -36.88
CA ALA A 58 18.12 -25.68 -37.32
C ALA A 58 17.47 -26.13 -38.63
N GLU A 59 18.21 -26.01 -39.71
CA GLU A 59 17.83 -26.55 -40.99
C GLU A 59 17.65 -28.06 -40.95
N ASP A 60 16.55 -28.50 -41.57
CA ASP A 60 16.25 -29.83 -42.10
C ASP A 60 16.66 -31.10 -41.33
N TRP A 61 15.64 -31.82 -40.87
CA TRP A 61 15.51 -33.27 -41.07
C TRP A 61 14.05 -33.66 -40.93
N ALA A 62 13.39 -33.88 -42.06
CA ALA A 62 12.15 -34.66 -42.12
C ALA A 62 12.51 -36.14 -42.13
N SER A 63 11.94 -36.92 -41.22
CA SER A 63 11.43 -38.27 -41.48
C SER A 63 10.78 -38.92 -40.27
N GLU A 64 9.57 -39.17 -40.39
CA GLU A 64 8.66 -40.24 -39.95
C GLU A 64 9.08 -41.20 -38.82
N ASP A 65 8.07 -41.41 -37.95
CA ASP A 65 7.65 -42.62 -37.26
C ASP A 65 8.26 -43.05 -35.92
N TRP A 66 7.30 -43.35 -35.05
CA TRP A 66 7.21 -44.35 -33.98
C TRP A 66 7.20 -43.89 -32.53
N VAL A 67 6.04 -44.24 -31.97
CA VAL A 67 5.68 -44.37 -30.55
C VAL A 67 6.57 -45.39 -29.84
N SER A 68 7.08 -45.09 -28.66
CA SER A 68 7.01 -45.97 -27.48
C SER A 68 7.78 -45.44 -26.27
N GLU A 69 7.20 -45.71 -25.13
CA GLU A 69 7.66 -45.55 -23.75
C GLU A 69 9.13 -45.95 -23.51
N ASP A 70 9.85 -45.12 -22.82
CA ASP A 70 10.66 -45.44 -21.61
C ASP A 70 11.54 -44.27 -21.23
N TRP A 71 11.40 -43.84 -20.02
CA TRP A 71 12.22 -42.78 -19.43
C TRP A 71 13.22 -43.38 -18.47
N ALA A 72 14.44 -43.17 -18.69
CA ALA A 72 15.58 -43.05 -17.82
C ALA A 72 16.89 -43.25 -18.58
N SER A 73 17.54 -42.20 -18.95
CA SER A 73 19.01 -42.21 -19.06
C SER A 73 19.56 -40.79 -18.97
N GLU A 74 20.51 -40.64 -18.06
CA GLU A 74 21.43 -39.53 -17.95
C GLU A 74 21.95 -39.08 -19.31
N THR A 75 21.76 -37.81 -19.63
CA THR A 75 22.57 -37.17 -20.68
C THR A 75 23.22 -35.92 -20.18
N ALA A 76 24.51 -35.88 -20.40
CA ALA A 76 25.48 -34.89 -20.01
C ALA A 76 25.02 -33.48 -20.27
N LEU A 77 25.23 -32.65 -19.24
CA LEU A 77 25.13 -31.19 -19.25
C LEU A 77 26.09 -30.61 -20.28
N THR A 78 25.59 -30.01 -21.34
CA THR A 78 26.33 -29.04 -22.14
C THR A 78 26.07 -27.64 -21.56
N ASP A 79 27.17 -26.97 -21.20
CA ASP A 79 27.23 -25.62 -20.64
C ASP A 79 26.87 -24.51 -21.66
N ASP A 80 25.65 -24.49 -22.18
CA ASP A 80 25.11 -23.36 -22.95
C ASP A 80 23.64 -23.17 -22.61
N VAL A 81 23.38 -22.56 -21.43
CA VAL A 81 22.03 -22.11 -21.07
C VAL A 81 21.92 -20.63 -21.43
N PRO A 82 20.99 -20.23 -22.34
CA PRO A 82 20.69 -18.82 -22.57
C PRO A 82 20.10 -18.25 -21.26
N SER A 83 20.83 -17.35 -20.62
CA SER A 83 20.43 -16.72 -19.38
C SER A 83 19.24 -15.78 -19.60
N GLY A 84 18.02 -16.26 -19.41
CA GLY A 84 16.87 -15.39 -19.16
C GLY A 84 17.08 -14.68 -17.83
N ARG A 85 16.73 -13.39 -17.75
CA ARG A 85 16.83 -12.58 -16.54
C ARG A 85 15.92 -13.14 -15.44
N ALA A 86 16.47 -13.44 -14.27
CA ALA A 86 15.71 -13.97 -13.14
C ALA A 86 15.01 -12.81 -12.39
N VAL A 87 13.75 -12.60 -12.68
CA VAL A 87 12.92 -11.54 -12.08
C VAL A 87 11.91 -12.14 -11.10
N VAL A 88 11.91 -11.65 -9.87
CA VAL A 88 10.90 -12.01 -8.85
C VAL A 88 10.12 -10.76 -8.43
N VAL A 89 8.80 -10.90 -8.34
CA VAL A 89 7.91 -9.88 -7.80
C VAL A 89 7.51 -10.27 -6.39
N ALA A 90 7.61 -9.33 -5.46
CA ALA A 90 7.16 -9.50 -4.10
C ALA A 90 6.31 -8.31 -3.64
N ALA A 91 5.56 -8.51 -2.55
CA ALA A 91 4.75 -7.46 -1.94
C ALA A 91 4.74 -7.59 -0.41
N PRO A 92 4.43 -6.54 0.34
CA PRO A 92 4.39 -6.60 1.80
C PRO A 92 3.22 -7.40 2.36
N THR A 93 2.13 -7.57 1.59
CA THR A 93 0.90 -8.28 2.03
C THR A 93 0.53 -9.40 1.06
N GLY A 94 -0.18 -10.43 1.57
CA GLY A 94 -0.62 -11.57 0.76
C GLY A 94 -1.56 -11.17 -0.39
N ILE A 95 -2.49 -10.24 -0.14
CA ILE A 95 -3.42 -9.77 -1.19
C ILE A 95 -2.65 -9.04 -2.30
N ALA A 96 -1.70 -8.17 -1.95
CA ALA A 96 -0.89 -7.49 -2.94
C ALA A 96 -0.02 -8.48 -3.72
N ALA A 97 0.58 -9.47 -3.06
CA ALA A 97 1.36 -10.53 -3.69
C ALA A 97 0.53 -11.34 -4.70
N LEU A 98 -0.69 -11.72 -4.33
CA LEU A 98 -1.62 -12.44 -5.22
C LEU A 98 -1.99 -11.61 -6.47
N ASN A 99 -2.21 -10.31 -6.31
CA ASN A 99 -2.58 -9.40 -7.41
C ASN A 99 -1.50 -9.30 -8.49
N VAL A 100 -0.23 -9.49 -8.12
CA VAL A 100 0.93 -9.42 -9.03
C VAL A 100 1.48 -10.81 -9.41
N GLY A 101 0.84 -11.90 -8.95
CA GLY A 101 1.32 -13.26 -9.15
C GLY A 101 2.67 -13.53 -8.48
N GLY A 102 2.98 -12.81 -7.41
CA GLY A 102 4.26 -12.84 -6.71
C GLY A 102 4.19 -13.45 -5.31
N TYR A 103 5.17 -13.15 -4.49
CA TYR A 103 5.33 -13.66 -3.13
C TYR A 103 5.21 -12.54 -2.10
N THR A 104 4.84 -12.88 -0.86
CA THR A 104 5.09 -11.92 0.23
C THR A 104 6.59 -11.85 0.50
N ILE A 105 7.08 -10.65 0.88
CA ILE A 105 8.49 -10.46 1.25
C ILE A 105 8.90 -11.49 2.31
N HIS A 106 8.08 -11.68 3.34
CA HIS A 106 8.34 -12.64 4.41
C HIS A 106 8.52 -14.07 3.89
N ARG A 107 7.66 -14.49 2.95
CA ARG A 107 7.75 -15.83 2.37
C ARG A 107 8.99 -15.99 1.49
N LEU A 108 9.28 -15.02 0.62
CA LEU A 108 10.43 -15.08 -0.31
C LEU A 108 11.76 -15.17 0.44
N PHE A 109 11.89 -14.43 1.53
CA PHE A 109 13.10 -14.41 2.35
C PHE A 109 13.07 -15.46 3.48
N GLY A 110 11.95 -16.13 3.72
CA GLY A 110 11.82 -17.05 4.86
C GLY A 110 11.86 -16.32 6.21
N PHE A 111 11.41 -15.07 6.24
CA PHE A 111 11.36 -14.28 7.48
C PHE A 111 10.21 -14.74 8.36
N HIS A 112 10.51 -15.16 9.58
CA HIS A 112 9.48 -15.36 10.60
C HIS A 112 9.08 -14.01 11.23
N PRO A 113 7.87 -13.88 11.80
CA PRO A 113 7.35 -12.59 12.26
C PRO A 113 8.19 -11.85 13.31
N GLN A 114 9.07 -12.55 14.01
CA GLN A 114 9.91 -11.99 15.07
C GLN A 114 11.38 -11.89 14.68
N ILE A 115 11.72 -12.09 13.39
CA ILE A 115 13.10 -12.02 12.94
C ILE A 115 13.68 -10.62 13.18
N THR A 116 14.91 -10.58 13.63
CA THR A 116 15.63 -9.34 13.89
C THR A 116 16.75 -9.12 12.86
N LEU A 117 17.13 -7.87 12.67
CA LEU A 117 18.22 -7.52 11.77
C LEU A 117 19.56 -8.12 12.24
N GLU A 118 19.78 -8.22 13.57
CA GLU A 118 20.95 -8.85 14.16
C GLU A 118 21.05 -10.33 13.82
N GLU A 119 19.92 -11.05 13.84
CA GLU A 119 19.91 -12.47 13.44
C GLU A 119 20.30 -12.66 11.99
N ILE A 120 19.85 -11.75 11.12
CA ILE A 120 20.23 -11.79 9.69
C ILE A 120 21.72 -11.48 9.53
N ARG A 121 22.25 -10.45 10.20
CA ARG A 121 23.66 -10.01 10.09
C ARG A 121 24.65 -10.98 10.74
N HIS A 122 24.31 -11.56 11.90
CA HIS A 122 25.23 -12.38 12.71
C HIS A 122 25.15 -13.88 12.47
N GLY A 123 24.53 -14.34 11.41
CA GLY A 123 24.63 -15.73 10.97
C GLY A 123 23.58 -16.69 11.51
N ARG A 124 22.64 -16.27 12.33
CA ARG A 124 21.55 -17.11 12.84
C ARG A 124 20.44 -17.35 11.83
N TYR A 125 20.30 -16.45 10.84
CA TYR A 125 19.34 -16.55 9.77
C TYR A 125 19.94 -17.26 8.56
N TYR A 126 19.12 -18.12 7.94
CA TYR A 126 19.36 -18.72 6.64
C TYR A 126 18.04 -18.79 5.87
N PRO A 127 17.98 -18.38 4.59
CA PRO A 127 16.74 -18.34 3.82
C PRO A 127 16.18 -19.73 3.45
N GLY A 128 16.77 -20.80 3.95
CA GLY A 128 16.34 -22.18 3.76
C GLY A 128 16.28 -22.55 2.28
N ARG A 129 15.13 -23.04 1.86
CA ARG A 129 14.85 -23.47 0.49
C ARG A 129 14.93 -22.34 -0.56
N PHE A 130 14.86 -21.08 -0.15
CA PHE A 130 14.96 -19.94 -1.06
C PHE A 130 16.39 -19.43 -1.29
N ALA A 131 17.38 -20.03 -0.65
CA ALA A 131 18.77 -19.62 -0.80
C ALA A 131 19.27 -19.69 -2.25
N GLY A 132 18.87 -20.73 -3.00
CA GLY A 132 19.17 -20.86 -4.44
C GLY A 132 18.54 -19.75 -5.29
N THR A 133 17.29 -19.42 -5.00
CA THR A 133 16.56 -18.33 -5.66
C THR A 133 17.24 -17.00 -5.45
N LEU A 134 17.61 -16.67 -4.20
CA LEU A 134 18.28 -15.41 -3.88
C LEU A 134 19.65 -15.30 -4.57
N LYS A 135 20.40 -16.40 -4.69
CA LYS A 135 21.70 -16.43 -5.40
C LYS A 135 21.60 -16.19 -6.90
N ALA A 136 20.48 -16.55 -7.51
CA ALA A 136 20.27 -16.41 -8.95
C ALA A 136 19.44 -15.18 -9.32
N LEU A 137 19.05 -14.37 -8.36
CA LEU A 137 18.14 -13.26 -8.54
C LEU A 137 18.80 -12.06 -9.24
N ASP A 138 18.35 -11.69 -10.43
CA ASP A 138 18.83 -10.48 -11.12
C ASP A 138 18.03 -9.25 -10.73
N THR A 139 16.70 -9.38 -10.63
CA THR A 139 15.79 -8.27 -10.34
C THR A 139 14.76 -8.67 -9.29
N LEU A 140 14.64 -7.86 -8.25
CA LEU A 140 13.58 -7.92 -7.26
C LEU A 140 12.67 -6.70 -7.41
N ILE A 141 11.40 -6.93 -7.70
CA ILE A 141 10.37 -5.89 -7.75
C ILE A 141 9.53 -6.00 -6.49
N ILE A 142 9.40 -4.91 -5.74
CA ILE A 142 8.53 -4.82 -4.57
C ILE A 142 7.35 -3.92 -4.91
N ASP A 143 6.18 -4.52 -5.15
CA ASP A 143 4.93 -3.77 -5.34
C ASP A 143 4.32 -3.35 -4.00
N GLU A 144 3.47 -2.32 -4.02
CA GLU A 144 2.88 -1.67 -2.84
C GLU A 144 3.93 -1.26 -1.79
N ALA A 145 5.05 -0.69 -2.26
CA ALA A 145 6.18 -0.29 -1.43
C ALA A 145 5.79 0.72 -0.31
N SER A 146 4.67 1.44 -0.45
CA SER A 146 4.13 2.31 0.60
C SER A 146 3.89 1.60 1.93
N MET A 147 3.70 0.27 1.90
CA MET A 147 3.44 -0.56 3.08
C MET A 147 4.70 -1.29 3.59
N VAL A 148 5.86 -1.08 2.97
CA VAL A 148 7.13 -1.67 3.43
C VAL A 148 7.67 -0.89 4.62
N ARG A 149 7.80 -1.57 5.76
CA ARG A 149 8.36 -0.98 6.99
C ARG A 149 9.87 -0.77 6.86
N ALA A 150 10.39 0.25 7.54
CA ALA A 150 11.83 0.55 7.56
C ALA A 150 12.68 -0.63 8.07
N ASP A 151 12.24 -1.31 9.13
CA ASP A 151 12.94 -2.49 9.66
C ASP A 151 12.91 -3.68 8.69
N LEU A 152 11.78 -3.90 8.00
CA LEU A 152 11.65 -4.94 6.97
C LEU A 152 12.56 -4.64 5.76
N PHE A 153 12.70 -3.36 5.40
CA PHE A 153 13.60 -2.94 4.34
C PHE A 153 15.07 -3.20 4.71
N ASP A 154 15.47 -2.87 5.95
CA ASP A 154 16.82 -3.19 6.45
C ASP A 154 17.10 -4.69 6.48
N GLN A 155 16.12 -5.50 6.90
CA GLN A 155 16.21 -6.96 6.90
C GLN A 155 16.38 -7.51 5.48
N LEU A 156 15.57 -7.00 4.53
CA LEU A 156 15.63 -7.39 3.12
C LEU A 156 16.99 -7.06 2.51
N VAL A 157 17.49 -5.84 2.69
CA VAL A 157 18.81 -5.43 2.18
C VAL A 157 19.92 -6.28 2.78
N ALA A 158 19.91 -6.49 4.10
CA ALA A 158 20.91 -7.34 4.76
C ALA A 158 20.88 -8.78 4.26
N ALA A 159 19.70 -9.34 3.97
CA ALA A 159 19.56 -10.68 3.41
C ALA A 159 20.08 -10.74 1.96
N LEU A 160 19.79 -9.75 1.12
CA LEU A 160 20.33 -9.67 -0.24
C LEU A 160 21.84 -9.53 -0.24
N GLU A 161 22.41 -8.64 0.59
CA GLU A 161 23.86 -8.45 0.70
C GLU A 161 24.59 -9.71 1.18
N ARG A 162 23.90 -10.60 1.88
CA ARG A 162 24.46 -11.84 2.38
C ARG A 162 24.25 -13.06 1.47
N PHE A 163 23.07 -13.16 0.85
CA PHE A 163 22.64 -14.36 0.11
C PHE A 163 22.33 -14.10 -1.37
N GLY A 164 22.44 -12.86 -1.84
CA GLY A 164 22.25 -12.49 -3.24
C GLY A 164 23.36 -13.04 -4.14
N PRO A 165 23.28 -12.77 -5.46
CA PRO A 165 24.25 -13.27 -6.45
C PRO A 165 25.68 -12.82 -6.20
N ARG A 166 25.87 -11.67 -5.54
CA ARG A 166 27.21 -11.11 -5.23
C ARG A 166 27.29 -10.74 -3.75
N PRO A 167 27.51 -11.74 -2.86
CA PRO A 167 27.57 -11.50 -1.43
C PRO A 167 28.61 -10.44 -1.05
N GLY A 168 28.24 -9.55 -0.12
CA GLY A 168 29.08 -8.43 0.31
C GLY A 168 29.00 -7.18 -0.57
N GLN A 169 28.40 -7.26 -1.75
CA GLN A 169 28.09 -6.06 -2.56
C GLN A 169 26.77 -5.42 -2.11
N ARG A 170 26.63 -4.15 -2.42
CA ARG A 170 25.40 -3.38 -2.20
C ARG A 170 24.20 -4.09 -2.85
N LEU A 171 23.09 -4.26 -2.11
CA LEU A 171 21.92 -5.02 -2.53
C LEU A 171 22.21 -6.45 -2.99
N GLY A 172 23.37 -7.02 -2.64
CA GLY A 172 23.80 -8.33 -3.13
C GLY A 172 24.03 -8.40 -4.63
N GLY A 173 24.13 -7.24 -5.32
CA GLY A 173 24.23 -7.14 -6.78
C GLY A 173 22.90 -7.31 -7.51
N VAL A 174 21.76 -7.26 -6.80
CA VAL A 174 20.41 -7.34 -7.35
C VAL A 174 19.91 -5.95 -7.74
N GLN A 175 19.25 -5.83 -8.89
CA GLN A 175 18.42 -4.67 -9.20
C GLN A 175 17.19 -4.71 -8.29
N LEU A 176 17.01 -3.70 -7.43
CA LEU A 176 15.85 -3.57 -6.55
C LEU A 176 14.94 -2.45 -7.04
N VAL A 177 13.70 -2.80 -7.38
CA VAL A 177 12.68 -1.86 -7.86
C VAL A 177 11.55 -1.76 -6.85
N LEU A 178 11.37 -0.57 -6.29
CA LEU A 178 10.26 -0.28 -5.37
C LEU A 178 9.14 0.38 -6.14
N VAL A 179 7.92 -0.15 -6.05
CA VAL A 179 6.76 0.34 -6.79
C VAL A 179 5.64 0.70 -5.82
N GLY A 180 5.13 1.93 -5.88
CA GLY A 180 4.04 2.30 -4.98
C GLY A 180 3.66 3.78 -5.02
N ASP A 181 2.62 4.11 -4.26
CA ASP A 181 2.20 5.48 -4.00
C ASP A 181 2.26 5.72 -2.48
N LEU A 182 3.28 6.44 -2.02
CA LEU A 182 3.52 6.67 -0.59
C LEU A 182 2.36 7.41 0.11
N LEU A 183 1.53 8.14 -0.65
CA LEU A 183 0.37 8.83 -0.10
C LEU A 183 -0.87 7.94 0.02
N GLN A 184 -0.76 6.66 -0.36
CA GLN A 184 -1.73 5.63 -0.02
C GLN A 184 -1.55 5.16 1.43
N LEU A 185 -1.85 3.88 1.72
CA LEU A 185 -1.79 3.37 3.08
C LEU A 185 -0.33 3.22 3.56
N PRO A 186 -0.03 3.67 4.78
CA PRO A 186 1.30 3.53 5.38
C PRO A 186 1.55 2.11 5.88
N PRO A 187 2.81 1.77 6.20
CA PRO A 187 3.15 0.57 6.94
C PRO A 187 2.47 0.56 8.31
N VAL A 188 2.12 -0.62 8.79
CA VAL A 188 1.50 -0.79 10.10
C VAL A 188 2.55 -1.12 11.15
N VAL A 189 2.70 -0.24 12.15
CA VAL A 189 3.45 -0.49 13.38
C VAL A 189 2.44 -0.68 14.50
N THR A 190 2.47 -1.82 15.17
CA THR A 190 1.54 -2.11 16.27
C THR A 190 1.90 -1.28 17.51
N GLU A 191 0.92 -1.05 18.39
CA GLU A 191 1.14 -0.28 19.62
C GLU A 191 2.24 -0.90 20.51
N SER A 192 2.30 -2.22 20.54
CA SER A 192 3.31 -2.96 21.30
C SER A 192 4.73 -2.80 20.73
N GLU A 193 4.87 -2.51 19.44
CA GLU A 193 6.15 -2.34 18.76
C GLU A 193 6.60 -0.87 18.71
N ARG A 194 5.66 0.07 18.86
CA ARG A 194 5.86 1.51 18.61
C ARG A 194 7.09 2.07 19.32
N VAL A 195 7.17 1.91 20.64
CA VAL A 195 8.27 2.48 21.44
C VAL A 195 9.63 1.98 20.95
N ARG A 196 9.75 0.66 20.71
CA ARG A 196 11.00 0.05 20.21
C ARG A 196 11.30 0.51 18.78
N PHE A 197 10.28 0.66 17.95
CA PHE A 197 10.44 1.06 16.56
C PHE A 197 10.91 2.51 16.46
N GLU A 198 10.26 3.43 17.17
CA GLU A 198 10.55 4.88 17.17
C GLU A 198 11.92 5.23 17.80
N THR A 199 12.51 4.32 18.61
CA THR A 199 13.91 4.52 19.09
C THR A 199 14.94 4.38 17.98
N ARG A 200 14.60 3.74 16.86
CA ARG A 200 15.54 3.48 15.78
C ARG A 200 15.20 4.20 14.48
N TYR A 201 13.92 4.23 14.12
CA TYR A 201 13.46 4.74 12.84
C TYR A 201 12.60 5.99 13.04
N GLU A 202 12.91 7.04 12.31
CA GLU A 202 12.19 8.32 12.35
C GLU A 202 10.75 8.16 11.84
N THR A 203 10.56 7.33 10.79
CA THR A 203 9.25 7.06 10.21
C THR A 203 9.07 5.56 9.96
N PRO A 204 7.83 5.08 9.82
CA PRO A 204 7.61 3.67 9.49
C PRO A 204 7.96 3.31 8.05
N TYR A 205 8.21 4.26 7.17
CA TYR A 205 8.42 4.02 5.75
C TYR A 205 9.83 3.54 5.44
N PHE A 206 9.98 2.79 4.34
CA PHE A 206 11.25 2.21 3.89
C PHE A 206 12.38 3.24 3.74
N PHE A 207 12.06 4.48 3.39
CA PHE A 207 13.08 5.53 3.22
C PHE A 207 13.69 6.06 4.54
N SER A 208 13.16 5.61 5.70
CA SER A 208 13.78 5.84 7.01
C SER A 208 14.64 4.66 7.48
N ALA A 209 14.80 3.62 6.66
CA ALA A 209 15.68 2.50 6.98
C ALA A 209 17.16 2.94 7.00
N ASP A 210 17.94 2.36 7.90
CA ASP A 210 19.39 2.63 7.99
C ASP A 210 20.14 2.30 6.70
N SER A 211 19.62 1.31 5.95
CA SER A 211 20.17 0.87 4.67
C SER A 211 19.68 1.69 3.47
N TRP A 212 18.74 2.62 3.66
CA TRP A 212 18.26 3.47 2.58
C TRP A 212 19.33 4.47 2.12
N ARG A 213 19.51 4.58 0.82
CA ARG A 213 20.33 5.60 0.17
C ARG A 213 19.60 6.14 -1.04
N ALA A 214 19.35 7.45 -1.07
CA ALA A 214 18.57 8.08 -2.14
C ALA A 214 19.24 7.94 -3.52
N GLU A 215 20.57 7.88 -3.56
CA GLU A 215 21.36 7.68 -4.79
C GLU A 215 21.16 6.30 -5.42
N ASP A 216 20.83 5.27 -4.63
CA ASP A 216 20.55 3.92 -5.14
C ASP A 216 19.16 3.84 -5.80
N PHE A 217 18.25 4.73 -5.43
CA PHE A 217 16.85 4.67 -5.83
C PHE A 217 16.35 6.00 -6.38
N PRO A 218 16.78 6.41 -7.59
CA PRO A 218 16.20 7.58 -8.23
C PRO A 218 14.68 7.42 -8.32
N THR A 219 13.96 8.51 -7.99
CA THR A 219 12.50 8.51 -8.03
C THR A 219 12.02 8.75 -9.47
N VAL A 220 11.27 7.79 -10.01
CA VAL A 220 10.60 7.88 -11.30
C VAL A 220 9.11 8.03 -11.07
N SER A 221 8.52 9.14 -11.55
CA SER A 221 7.12 9.47 -11.28
C SER A 221 6.27 9.32 -12.54
N LEU A 222 5.20 8.51 -12.46
CA LEU A 222 4.15 8.46 -13.47
C LEU A 222 3.07 9.48 -13.11
N THR A 223 2.82 10.46 -13.96
CA THR A 223 1.89 11.58 -13.69
C THR A 223 0.55 11.42 -14.39
N THR A 224 0.51 10.73 -15.53
CA THR A 224 -0.70 10.54 -16.33
C THR A 224 -1.66 9.55 -15.66
N VAL A 225 -2.86 10.01 -15.31
CA VAL A 225 -3.89 9.19 -14.65
C VAL A 225 -4.86 8.63 -15.69
N PHE A 226 -5.02 7.31 -15.73
CA PHE A 226 -5.90 6.61 -16.68
C PHE A 226 -7.24 6.16 -16.07
N ARG A 227 -7.31 5.98 -14.74
CA ARG A 227 -8.50 5.41 -14.07
C ARG A 227 -9.70 6.34 -14.06
N GLN A 228 -9.50 7.63 -13.83
CA GLN A 228 -10.54 8.66 -13.75
C GLN A 228 -10.67 9.48 -15.03
N LEU A 229 -10.35 8.88 -16.19
CA LEU A 229 -10.53 9.54 -17.47
C LEU A 229 -12.00 9.93 -17.66
N GLY A 230 -12.28 11.24 -17.76
CA GLY A 230 -13.62 11.80 -17.95
C GLY A 230 -14.28 12.39 -16.70
N ASP A 231 -13.66 12.32 -15.51
CA ASP A 231 -14.13 13.03 -14.31
C ASP A 231 -13.04 13.93 -13.71
N ASP A 232 -12.89 15.12 -14.28
CA ASP A 232 -11.92 16.11 -13.83
C ASP A 232 -12.20 16.59 -12.40
N ARG A 233 -13.46 16.57 -11.96
CA ARG A 233 -13.86 16.99 -10.60
C ARG A 233 -13.36 15.96 -9.58
N LEU A 234 -13.59 14.68 -9.83
CA LEU A 234 -13.06 13.63 -8.97
C LEU A 234 -11.52 13.68 -8.91
N THR A 235 -10.87 13.88 -10.06
CA THR A 235 -9.42 14.02 -10.15
C THR A 235 -8.91 15.20 -9.32
N ALA A 236 -9.57 16.36 -9.38
CA ALA A 236 -9.24 17.54 -8.58
C ALA A 236 -9.42 17.29 -7.08
N VAL A 237 -10.53 16.64 -6.67
CA VAL A 237 -10.80 16.24 -5.29
C VAL A 237 -9.72 15.30 -4.77
N LEU A 238 -9.36 14.26 -5.53
CA LEU A 238 -8.34 13.30 -5.14
C LEU A 238 -6.95 13.94 -4.98
N ASN A 239 -6.58 14.86 -5.88
CA ASN A 239 -5.33 15.60 -5.77
C ASN A 239 -5.30 16.46 -4.51
N SER A 240 -6.40 17.17 -4.23
CA SER A 240 -6.52 18.02 -3.03
C SER A 240 -6.42 17.22 -1.74
N ILE A 241 -7.06 16.05 -1.67
CA ILE A 241 -6.98 15.14 -0.51
C ILE A 241 -5.57 14.60 -0.35
N ARG A 242 -4.92 14.23 -1.45
CA ARG A 242 -3.56 13.73 -1.48
C ARG A 242 -2.56 14.74 -0.91
N GLU A 243 -2.74 16.00 -1.22
CA GLU A 243 -1.93 17.13 -0.70
C GLU A 243 -2.35 17.57 0.71
N GLY A 244 -3.43 17.03 1.23
CA GLY A 244 -3.96 17.40 2.55
C GLY A 244 -4.69 18.74 2.58
N VAL A 245 -5.01 19.32 1.43
CA VAL A 245 -5.58 20.67 1.27
C VAL A 245 -6.89 20.60 0.48
N LEU A 246 -7.94 20.00 1.05
CA LEU A 246 -9.27 19.99 0.44
C LEU A 246 -9.99 21.30 0.75
N LEU A 247 -9.98 22.23 -0.18
CA LEU A 247 -10.64 23.53 -0.07
C LEU A 247 -12.16 23.40 -0.02
N GLY A 248 -12.85 24.46 0.48
CA GLY A 248 -14.27 24.46 0.78
C GLY A 248 -15.16 23.96 -0.36
N THR A 249 -14.97 24.46 -1.58
CA THR A 249 -15.76 24.07 -2.77
C THR A 249 -15.65 22.60 -3.12
N ALA A 250 -14.44 22.04 -3.15
CA ALA A 250 -14.23 20.62 -3.45
C ALA A 250 -14.80 19.72 -2.35
N ARG A 251 -14.74 20.17 -1.08
CA ARG A 251 -15.37 19.48 0.06
C ARG A 251 -16.89 19.53 -0.03
N GLU A 252 -17.47 20.66 -0.42
CA GLU A 252 -18.91 20.80 -0.62
C GLU A 252 -19.40 19.90 -1.76
N ASP A 253 -18.67 19.87 -2.87
CA ASP A 253 -18.97 18.98 -3.99
C ASP A 253 -18.97 17.52 -3.56
N LEU A 254 -17.93 17.10 -2.83
CA LEU A 254 -17.85 15.75 -2.27
C LEU A 254 -19.00 15.45 -1.29
N ASN A 255 -19.34 16.40 -0.41
CA ASN A 255 -20.38 16.23 0.59
C ASN A 255 -21.81 16.27 0.02
N ARG A 256 -22.02 16.65 -1.24
CA ARG A 256 -23.32 16.48 -1.92
C ARG A 256 -23.70 15.01 -2.14
N HIS A 257 -22.72 14.10 -2.07
CA HIS A 257 -22.91 12.66 -2.18
C HIS A 257 -23.17 11.96 -0.83
N VAL A 258 -23.49 12.73 0.22
CA VAL A 258 -23.79 12.18 1.54
C VAL A 258 -25.23 11.71 1.60
N ASP A 259 -25.40 10.44 1.89
CA ASP A 259 -26.68 9.80 2.19
C ASP A 259 -26.46 8.75 3.29
N PRO A 260 -26.74 9.10 4.57
CA PRO A 260 -26.57 8.19 5.70
C PRO A 260 -27.50 6.99 5.69
N GLU A 261 -28.67 7.14 5.07
CA GLU A 261 -29.73 6.12 5.02
C GLU A 261 -29.69 5.33 3.70
N PHE A 262 -28.69 5.56 2.86
CA PHE A 262 -28.57 4.89 1.58
C PHE A 262 -28.50 3.38 1.75
N GLU A 263 -29.46 2.69 1.18
CA GLU A 263 -29.42 1.24 0.97
C GLU A 263 -29.34 0.96 -0.54
N PRO A 264 -28.32 0.17 -0.96
CA PRO A 264 -28.22 -0.22 -2.36
C PRO A 264 -29.51 -0.87 -2.85
N PRO A 265 -30.07 -0.44 -4.01
CA PRO A 265 -31.23 -1.06 -4.60
C PRO A 265 -31.02 -2.54 -4.87
N GLU A 266 -32.11 -3.33 -4.78
CA GLU A 266 -32.05 -4.76 -5.08
C GLU A 266 -31.61 -4.99 -6.54
N GLY A 267 -30.71 -5.95 -6.75
CA GLY A 267 -30.16 -6.27 -8.07
C GLY A 267 -29.08 -5.33 -8.57
N GLU A 268 -28.78 -4.24 -7.86
CA GLU A 268 -27.65 -3.38 -8.20
C GLU A 268 -26.38 -3.76 -7.43
N PHE A 269 -25.25 -3.60 -8.13
CA PHE A 269 -23.92 -3.90 -7.56
C PHE A 269 -23.32 -2.66 -6.92
N TRP A 270 -23.33 -2.60 -5.61
CA TRP A 270 -22.68 -1.58 -4.80
C TRP A 270 -21.65 -2.20 -3.87
N LEU A 271 -20.46 -1.64 -3.83
CA LEU A 271 -19.42 -2.06 -2.90
C LEU A 271 -19.32 -1.05 -1.76
N THR A 272 -19.40 -1.50 -0.51
CA THR A 272 -19.15 -0.64 0.64
C THR A 272 -17.70 -0.77 1.08
N LEU A 273 -16.98 0.34 1.16
CA LEU A 273 -15.66 0.40 1.77
C LEU A 273 -15.76 0.82 3.22
N ALA A 274 -15.36 -0.06 4.11
CA ALA A 274 -15.36 0.18 5.55
C ALA A 274 -13.94 0.48 6.06
N THR A 275 -13.85 1.30 7.09
CA THR A 275 -12.56 1.65 7.69
C THR A 275 -11.95 0.52 8.53
N THR A 276 -12.75 -0.44 9.01
CA THR A 276 -12.30 -1.57 9.84
C THR A 276 -12.89 -2.90 9.39
N ASN A 277 -12.18 -4.02 9.66
CA ASN A 277 -12.71 -5.37 9.41
C ASN A 277 -14.05 -5.61 10.12
N ARG A 278 -14.18 -5.18 11.37
CA ARG A 278 -15.41 -5.35 12.18
C ARG A 278 -16.63 -4.74 11.49
N ILE A 279 -16.50 -3.55 10.89
CA ILE A 279 -17.60 -2.89 10.17
C ILE A 279 -17.94 -3.67 8.91
N ALA A 280 -16.94 -4.08 8.13
CA ALA A 280 -17.15 -4.85 6.90
C ALA A 280 -17.82 -6.20 7.18
N GLU A 281 -17.32 -6.96 8.14
CA GLU A 281 -17.87 -8.26 8.54
C GLU A 281 -19.30 -8.12 9.07
N SER A 282 -19.57 -7.11 9.92
CA SER A 282 -20.91 -6.86 10.44
C SER A 282 -21.91 -6.53 9.32
N ARG A 283 -21.51 -5.76 8.31
CA ARG A 283 -22.35 -5.46 7.15
C ARG A 283 -22.62 -6.70 6.30
N ASN A 284 -21.57 -7.46 5.98
CA ASN A 284 -21.70 -8.71 5.22
C ASN A 284 -22.62 -9.71 5.94
N ARG A 285 -22.42 -9.90 7.24
CA ARG A 285 -23.27 -10.81 8.05
C ARG A 285 -24.73 -10.36 8.06
N ARG A 286 -25.01 -9.09 8.33
CA ARG A 286 -26.38 -8.56 8.35
C ARG A 286 -27.09 -8.69 7.01
N ARG A 287 -26.34 -8.52 5.90
CA ARG A 287 -26.90 -8.71 4.55
C ARG A 287 -27.16 -10.19 4.26
N LEU A 288 -26.26 -11.08 4.67
CA LEU A 288 -26.43 -12.52 4.52
C LEU A 288 -27.66 -13.02 5.31
N GLU A 289 -27.80 -12.60 6.57
CA GLU A 289 -28.93 -12.98 7.46
C GLU A 289 -30.30 -12.49 6.95
N ARG A 290 -30.33 -11.46 6.08
CA ARG A 290 -31.58 -10.95 5.47
C ARG A 290 -31.99 -11.71 4.20
N LEU A 291 -31.11 -12.54 3.65
CA LEU A 291 -31.42 -13.29 2.44
C LEU A 291 -32.43 -14.42 2.74
N PRO A 292 -33.42 -14.64 1.87
CA PRO A 292 -34.30 -15.78 2.00
C PRO A 292 -33.56 -17.08 1.63
N GLY A 293 -33.78 -18.13 2.40
CA GLY A 293 -33.25 -19.47 2.10
C GLY A 293 -32.08 -19.89 2.97
N PRO A 294 -31.56 -21.10 2.74
CA PRO A 294 -30.52 -21.68 3.58
C PRO A 294 -29.14 -21.08 3.29
N GLU A 295 -28.32 -21.01 4.33
CA GLU A 295 -26.88 -20.77 4.18
C GLU A 295 -26.19 -22.03 3.68
N HIS A 296 -25.29 -21.88 2.75
CA HIS A 296 -24.39 -22.91 2.24
C HIS A 296 -22.98 -22.68 2.78
N ALA A 297 -22.28 -23.75 3.10
CA ALA A 297 -20.90 -23.66 3.58
C ALA A 297 -20.00 -24.61 2.80
N CYS A 298 -18.99 -24.05 2.14
CA CYS A 298 -17.94 -24.81 1.48
C CYS A 298 -16.65 -24.77 2.29
N ARG A 299 -15.99 -25.92 2.45
CA ARG A 299 -14.68 -26.02 3.08
C ARG A 299 -13.59 -26.16 2.04
N ALA A 300 -12.49 -25.46 2.25
CA ALA A 300 -11.32 -25.58 1.41
C ALA A 300 -10.66 -26.95 1.55
N VAL A 301 -10.09 -27.42 0.45
CA VAL A 301 -9.23 -28.61 0.42
C VAL A 301 -7.78 -28.16 0.33
N LEU A 302 -6.98 -28.63 1.28
CA LEU A 302 -5.57 -28.25 1.41
C LEU A 302 -4.71 -29.50 1.17
N ARG A 303 -3.67 -29.37 0.34
CA ARG A 303 -2.71 -30.46 0.07
C ARG A 303 -1.30 -29.92 0.04
N GLY A 304 -0.32 -30.71 0.45
CA GLY A 304 1.09 -30.36 0.44
C GLY A 304 1.48 -29.30 1.49
N GLU A 305 2.54 -28.55 1.20
CA GLU A 305 3.09 -27.51 2.08
C GLU A 305 2.21 -26.26 2.07
N GLN A 306 1.99 -25.66 3.26
CA GLN A 306 1.14 -24.46 3.40
C GLN A 306 1.83 -23.31 4.16
N ASP A 307 3.07 -23.51 4.58
CA ASP A 307 3.79 -22.55 5.37
C ASP A 307 3.95 -21.20 4.65
N GLY A 308 3.52 -20.14 5.30
CA GLY A 308 3.59 -18.76 4.78
C GLY A 308 2.67 -18.48 3.59
N PHE A 309 1.65 -19.34 3.33
CA PHE A 309 0.63 -19.06 2.32
C PHE A 309 -0.53 -18.28 2.93
N ASP A 310 -0.73 -17.05 2.45
CA ASP A 310 -1.90 -16.25 2.78
C ASP A 310 -3.11 -16.74 1.99
N ARG A 311 -4.09 -17.29 2.70
CA ARG A 311 -5.30 -17.86 2.07
C ARG A 311 -6.13 -16.74 1.45
N PRO A 312 -6.40 -16.80 0.13
CA PRO A 312 -7.17 -15.76 -0.57
C PRO A 312 -8.64 -15.75 -0.16
N VAL A 313 -9.18 -16.91 0.22
CA VAL A 313 -10.55 -17.13 0.69
C VAL A 313 -10.51 -17.81 2.05
N GLU A 314 -11.53 -17.60 2.86
CA GLU A 314 -11.71 -18.29 4.14
C GLU A 314 -11.79 -19.82 3.95
N GLU A 315 -11.19 -20.58 4.86
CA GLU A 315 -11.22 -22.04 4.84
C GLU A 315 -12.67 -22.56 4.88
N ARG A 316 -13.53 -21.86 5.61
CA ARG A 316 -14.98 -22.13 5.62
C ARG A 316 -15.71 -20.93 5.05
N LEU A 317 -16.00 -20.97 3.76
CA LEU A 317 -16.77 -19.95 3.06
C LEU A 317 -18.28 -20.18 3.27
N VAL A 318 -19.00 -19.17 3.79
CA VAL A 318 -20.45 -19.21 4.01
C VAL A 318 -21.13 -18.19 3.11
N PHE A 319 -22.16 -18.59 2.38
CA PHE A 319 -22.93 -17.74 1.47
C PHE A 319 -24.34 -18.31 1.26
N ALA A 320 -25.21 -17.59 0.58
CA ALA A 320 -26.57 -18.01 0.24
C ALA A 320 -26.96 -17.54 -1.19
N VAL A 321 -28.03 -18.06 -1.73
CA VAL A 321 -28.64 -17.51 -2.98
C VAL A 321 -29.05 -16.07 -2.72
N GLY A 322 -28.75 -15.16 -3.67
CA GLY A 322 -28.90 -13.71 -3.53
C GLY A 322 -27.66 -13.00 -2.95
N ALA A 323 -26.64 -13.73 -2.49
CA ALA A 323 -25.44 -13.12 -1.95
C ALA A 323 -24.66 -12.37 -3.03
N GLN A 324 -24.27 -11.12 -2.71
CA GLN A 324 -23.29 -10.39 -3.52
C GLN A 324 -21.89 -10.87 -3.18
N ILE A 325 -21.18 -11.30 -4.22
CA ILE A 325 -19.83 -11.84 -4.11
C ILE A 325 -18.86 -11.05 -4.97
N MET A 326 -17.57 -11.21 -4.68
CA MET A 326 -16.46 -10.69 -5.48
C MET A 326 -15.51 -11.83 -5.81
N PHE A 327 -15.19 -11.97 -7.09
CA PHE A 327 -14.19 -12.94 -7.55
C PHE A 327 -12.78 -12.49 -7.13
N LEU A 328 -11.94 -13.48 -6.80
CA LEU A 328 -10.55 -13.30 -6.34
C LEU A 328 -9.52 -13.85 -7.30
N THR A 329 -9.98 -14.31 -8.47
CA THR A 329 -9.15 -14.87 -9.55
C THR A 329 -9.61 -14.33 -10.89
N ASN A 330 -8.75 -14.43 -11.89
CA ASN A 330 -9.15 -14.30 -13.28
C ASN A 330 -9.61 -15.67 -13.79
N ASP A 331 -10.70 -15.69 -14.52
CA ASP A 331 -11.17 -16.93 -15.17
C ASP A 331 -10.29 -17.25 -16.38
N PRO A 332 -9.84 -18.50 -16.56
CA PRO A 332 -9.06 -18.89 -17.72
C PRO A 332 -9.78 -18.68 -19.07
N LEU A 333 -11.13 -18.74 -19.08
CA LEU A 333 -11.96 -18.49 -20.25
C LEU A 333 -12.33 -17.01 -20.41
N GLY A 334 -11.84 -16.12 -19.52
CA GLY A 334 -12.07 -14.68 -19.58
C GLY A 334 -13.50 -14.26 -19.24
N ARG A 335 -14.30 -15.08 -18.55
CA ARG A 335 -15.67 -14.77 -18.15
C ARG A 335 -15.74 -13.73 -17.03
N TRP A 336 -14.74 -13.69 -16.15
CA TRP A 336 -14.55 -12.67 -15.10
C TRP A 336 -13.07 -12.42 -14.83
N VAL A 337 -12.81 -11.31 -14.16
CA VAL A 337 -11.48 -10.96 -13.66
C VAL A 337 -11.54 -10.74 -12.14
N ASN A 338 -10.37 -10.76 -11.49
CA ASN A 338 -10.27 -10.43 -10.06
C ASN A 338 -10.91 -9.07 -9.75
N GLY A 339 -11.79 -9.03 -8.75
CA GLY A 339 -12.59 -7.86 -8.38
C GLY A 339 -13.96 -7.78 -9.06
N THR A 340 -14.28 -8.65 -10.03
CA THR A 340 -15.62 -8.71 -10.63
C THR A 340 -16.66 -9.05 -9.58
N LEU A 341 -17.76 -8.29 -9.56
CA LEU A 341 -18.90 -8.52 -8.67
C LEU A 341 -19.94 -9.40 -9.36
N GLY A 342 -20.62 -10.23 -8.57
CA GLY A 342 -21.71 -11.07 -9.04
C GLY A 342 -22.72 -11.34 -7.92
N HIS A 343 -23.94 -11.79 -8.31
CA HIS A 343 -24.94 -12.31 -7.39
C HIS A 343 -25.07 -13.82 -7.54
N VAL A 344 -25.04 -14.54 -6.44
CA VAL A 344 -25.32 -15.98 -6.42
C VAL A 344 -26.79 -16.20 -6.75
N VAL A 345 -27.07 -17.00 -7.78
CA VAL A 345 -28.46 -17.31 -8.21
C VAL A 345 -28.82 -18.77 -8.02
N GLU A 346 -27.82 -19.64 -7.94
CA GLU A 346 -28.03 -21.08 -7.79
C GLU A 346 -26.85 -21.71 -7.02
N VAL A 347 -27.14 -22.72 -6.22
CA VAL A 347 -26.13 -23.51 -5.52
C VAL A 347 -26.47 -24.98 -5.69
N GLY A 348 -25.52 -25.76 -6.16
CA GLY A 348 -25.65 -27.18 -6.42
C GLY A 348 -24.32 -27.92 -6.32
N VAL A 349 -24.30 -29.11 -6.79
CA VAL A 349 -23.10 -29.93 -6.99
C VAL A 349 -23.09 -30.45 -8.42
N ASP A 350 -21.92 -30.67 -8.96
CA ASP A 350 -21.79 -31.34 -10.27
C ASP A 350 -21.87 -32.86 -10.15
N ASP A 351 -21.70 -33.57 -11.28
CA ASP A 351 -21.81 -35.04 -11.36
C ASP A 351 -20.73 -35.75 -10.51
N ASP A 352 -19.62 -35.05 -10.20
CA ASP A 352 -18.53 -35.57 -9.37
C ASP A 352 -18.74 -35.22 -7.87
N GLY A 353 -19.83 -34.51 -7.54
CA GLY A 353 -20.15 -34.06 -6.16
C GLY A 353 -19.41 -32.80 -5.73
N GLU A 354 -18.70 -32.11 -6.62
CA GLU A 354 -18.01 -30.87 -6.33
C GLU A 354 -19.01 -29.70 -6.35
N PRO A 355 -18.81 -28.68 -5.47
CA PRO A 355 -19.72 -27.55 -5.39
C PRO A 355 -19.77 -26.76 -6.70
N ARG A 356 -20.98 -26.43 -7.16
CA ARG A 356 -21.26 -25.57 -8.30
C ARG A 356 -22.15 -24.42 -7.90
N VAL A 357 -21.76 -23.20 -8.27
CA VAL A 357 -22.47 -21.97 -7.93
C VAL A 357 -22.77 -21.19 -9.20
N GLY A 358 -24.06 -21.03 -9.50
CA GLY A 358 -24.51 -20.14 -10.57
C GLY A 358 -24.43 -18.68 -10.09
N VAL A 359 -23.76 -17.83 -10.85
CA VAL A 359 -23.56 -16.42 -10.55
C VAL A 359 -23.98 -15.58 -11.73
N VAL A 360 -24.75 -14.52 -11.48
CA VAL A 360 -25.06 -13.48 -12.48
C VAL A 360 -24.08 -12.33 -12.25
N LEU A 361 -23.31 -12.01 -13.28
CA LEU A 361 -22.35 -10.91 -13.28
C LEU A 361 -23.07 -9.57 -13.53
N ARG A 362 -22.34 -8.48 -13.36
CA ARG A 362 -22.85 -7.11 -13.51
C ARG A 362 -23.38 -6.80 -14.92
N ASP A 363 -22.80 -7.39 -15.96
CA ASP A 363 -23.23 -7.26 -17.35
C ASP A 363 -24.47 -8.13 -17.70
N GLY A 364 -25.01 -8.86 -16.72
CA GLY A 364 -26.11 -9.78 -16.85
C GLY A 364 -25.70 -11.19 -17.33
N ALA A 365 -24.42 -11.42 -17.61
CA ALA A 365 -23.95 -12.74 -17.98
C ALA A 365 -24.09 -13.72 -16.80
N ARG A 366 -24.62 -14.92 -17.06
CA ARG A 366 -24.66 -16.02 -16.11
C ARG A 366 -23.44 -16.90 -16.30
N VAL A 367 -22.76 -17.18 -15.22
CA VAL A 367 -21.57 -18.05 -15.17
C VAL A 367 -21.73 -19.13 -14.11
N ASP A 368 -21.26 -20.35 -14.40
CA ASP A 368 -21.16 -21.41 -13.44
C ASP A 368 -19.74 -21.47 -12.88
N VAL A 369 -19.63 -21.45 -11.55
CA VAL A 369 -18.39 -21.33 -10.80
C VAL A 369 -18.16 -22.60 -10.01
N GLY A 370 -17.06 -23.29 -10.28
CA GLY A 370 -16.56 -24.40 -9.46
C GLY A 370 -15.40 -23.99 -8.58
N PRO A 371 -14.88 -24.91 -7.78
CA PRO A 371 -13.67 -24.70 -6.99
C PRO A 371 -12.48 -24.32 -7.88
N HIS A 372 -11.67 -23.40 -7.39
CA HIS A 372 -10.41 -23.01 -7.99
C HIS A 372 -9.26 -23.49 -7.12
N THR A 373 -8.22 -24.00 -7.74
CA THR A 373 -7.02 -24.45 -7.06
C THR A 373 -5.93 -23.39 -7.21
N TRP A 374 -5.52 -22.81 -6.08
CA TRP A 374 -4.34 -21.96 -6.01
C TRP A 374 -3.12 -22.83 -5.77
N ASP A 375 -2.16 -22.75 -6.66
CA ASP A 375 -0.86 -23.37 -6.47
C ASP A 375 -0.05 -22.62 -5.43
N ILE A 376 0.44 -23.36 -4.46
CA ILE A 376 1.39 -22.85 -3.48
C ILE A 376 2.77 -23.12 -4.06
N THR A 377 3.30 -22.14 -4.77
CA THR A 377 4.57 -22.28 -5.48
C THR A 377 5.76 -21.89 -4.60
N ARG A 378 6.90 -22.45 -4.95
CA ARG A 378 8.21 -22.10 -4.42
C ARG A 378 9.13 -21.81 -5.61
N PRO A 379 9.80 -20.65 -5.64
CA PRO A 379 10.78 -20.37 -6.68
C PRO A 379 12.02 -21.26 -6.45
N GLU A 380 12.44 -21.95 -7.49
CA GLU A 380 13.67 -22.75 -7.52
C GLU A 380 14.48 -22.42 -8.76
N VAL A 381 15.80 -22.59 -8.67
CA VAL A 381 16.69 -22.39 -9.82
C VAL A 381 17.16 -23.73 -10.33
N HIS A 382 16.79 -24.03 -11.58
CA HIS A 382 17.29 -25.19 -12.31
C HIS A 382 18.06 -24.74 -13.56
N GLY A 383 19.32 -25.16 -13.67
CA GLY A 383 20.15 -24.80 -14.82
C GLY A 383 20.33 -23.29 -15.05
N GLY A 384 20.34 -22.48 -13.97
CA GLY A 384 20.43 -21.02 -14.06
C GLY A 384 19.13 -20.29 -14.37
N THR A 385 18.02 -21.02 -14.57
CA THR A 385 16.69 -20.41 -14.82
C THR A 385 15.82 -20.54 -13.58
N LEU A 386 15.13 -19.44 -13.22
CA LEU A 386 14.15 -19.42 -12.14
C LEU A 386 12.88 -20.15 -12.58
N THR A 387 12.49 -21.18 -11.84
CA THR A 387 11.24 -21.93 -12.04
C THR A 387 10.38 -21.85 -10.79
N HIS A 388 9.06 -22.03 -10.94
CA HIS A 388 8.12 -22.01 -9.83
C HIS A 388 7.59 -23.43 -9.58
N LEU A 389 8.21 -24.11 -8.59
CA LEU A 389 7.78 -25.47 -8.22
C LEU A 389 6.50 -25.40 -7.39
N VAL A 390 5.47 -26.16 -7.78
CA VAL A 390 4.25 -26.32 -6.97
C VAL A 390 4.56 -27.25 -5.80
N VAL A 391 4.49 -26.73 -4.56
CA VAL A 391 4.79 -27.47 -3.32
C VAL A 391 3.53 -27.81 -2.52
N GLY A 392 2.41 -27.19 -2.84
CA GLY A 392 1.13 -27.44 -2.22
C GLY A 392 0.00 -26.78 -3.00
N THR A 393 -1.23 -27.08 -2.60
CA THR A 393 -2.43 -26.50 -3.24
C THR A 393 -3.47 -26.12 -2.20
N TYR A 394 -4.20 -25.06 -2.50
CA TYR A 394 -5.36 -24.59 -1.76
C TYR A 394 -6.55 -24.53 -2.72
N THR A 395 -7.57 -25.36 -2.51
CA THR A 395 -8.75 -25.45 -3.39
C THR A 395 -9.98 -24.94 -2.65
N GLN A 396 -10.64 -23.91 -3.18
CA GLN A 396 -11.88 -23.33 -2.65
C GLN A 396 -12.65 -22.62 -3.79
N LEU A 397 -13.92 -22.29 -3.57
CA LEU A 397 -14.65 -21.39 -4.48
C LEU A 397 -13.92 -20.04 -4.57
N PRO A 398 -13.70 -19.48 -5.80
CA PRO A 398 -12.81 -18.34 -5.99
C PRO A 398 -13.49 -16.98 -5.72
N PHE A 399 -14.30 -16.88 -4.67
CA PHE A 399 -15.00 -15.65 -4.32
C PHE A 399 -15.16 -15.47 -2.81
N LYS A 400 -15.51 -14.27 -2.41
CA LYS A 400 -15.89 -13.90 -1.04
C LYS A 400 -17.16 -13.05 -1.03
N LEU A 401 -17.83 -12.95 0.12
CA LEU A 401 -18.90 -11.99 0.30
C LEU A 401 -18.38 -10.56 0.09
N ALA A 402 -19.13 -9.75 -0.63
CA ALA A 402 -18.65 -8.44 -1.07
C ALA A 402 -19.72 -7.34 -1.07
N TRP A 403 -20.64 -7.33 -0.11
CA TRP A 403 -21.40 -6.12 0.16
C TRP A 403 -20.51 -5.06 0.81
N ALA A 404 -19.55 -5.49 1.66
CA ALA A 404 -18.56 -4.63 2.27
C ALA A 404 -17.18 -5.29 2.34
N ILE A 405 -16.14 -4.50 2.07
CA ILE A 405 -14.73 -4.86 2.28
C ILE A 405 -14.03 -3.69 2.98
N THR A 406 -12.85 -3.93 3.55
CA THR A 406 -12.06 -2.83 4.11
C THR A 406 -11.34 -2.04 3.04
N VAL A 407 -11.06 -0.75 3.32
CA VAL A 407 -10.25 0.11 2.45
C VAL A 407 -8.91 -0.55 2.12
N HIS A 408 -8.27 -1.22 3.08
CA HIS A 408 -7.02 -1.96 2.85
C HIS A 408 -7.18 -3.08 1.82
N LYS A 409 -8.26 -3.86 1.91
CA LYS A 409 -8.53 -4.97 0.98
C LYS A 409 -9.01 -4.50 -0.40
N SER A 410 -9.37 -3.22 -0.55
CA SER A 410 -9.75 -2.62 -1.83
C SER A 410 -8.57 -2.05 -2.63
N GLN A 411 -7.36 -2.11 -2.09
CA GLN A 411 -6.17 -1.64 -2.79
C GLN A 411 -6.02 -2.38 -4.14
N GLY A 412 -5.68 -1.65 -5.19
CA GLY A 412 -5.62 -2.19 -6.56
C GLY A 412 -6.98 -2.33 -7.28
N GLN A 413 -8.11 -2.37 -6.56
CA GLN A 413 -9.44 -2.55 -7.15
C GLN A 413 -10.05 -1.25 -7.67
N THR A 414 -11.07 -1.37 -8.51
CA THR A 414 -11.85 -0.26 -9.08
C THR A 414 -13.33 -0.61 -9.01
N ALA A 415 -14.18 0.36 -8.68
CA ALA A 415 -15.63 0.20 -8.61
C ALA A 415 -16.32 1.40 -9.25
N ASP A 416 -17.39 1.17 -10.04
CA ASP A 416 -18.18 2.28 -10.60
C ASP A 416 -19.22 2.79 -9.61
N ARG A 417 -19.65 1.94 -8.66
CA ARG A 417 -20.61 2.28 -7.60
C ARG A 417 -20.05 1.90 -6.24
N LEU A 418 -19.90 2.90 -5.40
CA LEU A 418 -19.14 2.78 -4.15
C LEU A 418 -19.83 3.51 -3.01
N VAL A 419 -20.04 2.83 -1.90
CA VAL A 419 -20.39 3.45 -0.62
C VAL A 419 -19.12 3.55 0.22
N VAL A 420 -18.75 4.75 0.67
CA VAL A 420 -17.64 4.91 1.62
C VAL A 420 -18.21 5.10 3.02
N ASP A 421 -18.02 4.09 3.86
CA ASP A 421 -18.49 4.10 5.25
C ASP A 421 -17.46 4.76 6.16
N LEU A 422 -17.69 6.03 6.45
CA LEU A 422 -16.88 6.85 7.34
C LEU A 422 -17.35 6.82 8.80
N SER A 423 -18.34 5.98 9.17
CA SER A 423 -18.89 5.93 10.53
C SER A 423 -17.83 5.63 11.60
N GLY A 424 -16.83 4.83 11.28
CA GLY A 424 -15.68 4.54 12.14
C GLY A 424 -14.60 5.63 12.19
N GLY A 425 -14.77 6.72 11.43
CA GLY A 425 -13.73 7.74 11.22
C GLY A 425 -12.57 7.22 10.35
N THR A 426 -11.69 8.14 9.94
CA THR A 426 -10.40 7.79 9.33
C THR A 426 -9.33 7.74 10.43
N PHE A 427 -8.59 6.66 10.57
CA PHE A 427 -7.55 6.52 11.59
C PHE A 427 -6.12 6.50 11.02
N SER A 428 -5.96 6.17 9.73
CA SER A 428 -4.66 6.07 9.05
C SER A 428 -4.46 7.20 8.05
N TYR A 429 -3.21 7.57 7.83
CA TYR A 429 -2.83 8.43 6.70
C TYR A 429 -3.28 7.80 5.38
N GLY A 430 -3.63 8.60 4.40
CA GLY A 430 -4.02 8.16 3.06
C GLY A 430 -5.32 7.35 2.97
N GLN A 431 -5.97 6.97 4.09
CA GLN A 431 -7.14 6.09 4.06
C GLN A 431 -8.33 6.67 3.27
N LEU A 432 -8.61 7.96 3.44
CA LEU A 432 -9.66 8.64 2.67
C LEU A 432 -9.30 8.71 1.18
N TYR A 433 -8.04 9.04 0.86
CA TYR A 433 -7.53 9.06 -0.51
C TYR A 433 -7.68 7.70 -1.19
N VAL A 434 -7.26 6.62 -0.52
CA VAL A 434 -7.39 5.25 -1.05
C VAL A 434 -8.85 4.90 -1.29
N ALA A 435 -9.73 5.17 -0.32
CA ALA A 435 -11.16 4.85 -0.46
C ALA A 435 -11.79 5.56 -1.67
N LEU A 436 -11.58 6.88 -1.79
CA LEU A 436 -12.16 7.66 -2.89
C LEU A 436 -11.49 7.40 -4.24
N SER A 437 -10.22 7.00 -4.26
CA SER A 437 -9.53 6.63 -5.50
C SER A 437 -10.00 5.29 -6.10
N ARG A 438 -10.88 4.55 -5.41
CA ARG A 438 -11.46 3.30 -5.94
C ARG A 438 -12.60 3.56 -6.92
N VAL A 439 -13.35 4.67 -6.76
CA VAL A 439 -14.45 4.98 -7.66
C VAL A 439 -13.96 5.60 -8.98
N THR A 440 -14.70 5.36 -10.06
CA THR A 440 -14.37 5.88 -11.39
C THR A 440 -14.95 7.28 -11.64
N SER A 441 -16.06 7.62 -10.96
CA SER A 441 -16.71 8.93 -11.08
C SER A 441 -17.43 9.33 -9.79
N LEU A 442 -17.62 10.63 -9.57
CA LEU A 442 -18.40 11.15 -8.43
C LEU A 442 -19.86 10.67 -8.46
N SER A 443 -20.46 10.48 -9.63
CA SER A 443 -21.84 10.01 -9.76
C SER A 443 -22.07 8.60 -9.19
N GLY A 444 -21.02 7.80 -9.09
CA GLY A 444 -21.07 6.46 -8.49
C GLY A 444 -20.73 6.44 -7.00
N LEU A 445 -20.52 7.59 -6.35
CA LEU A 445 -20.09 7.69 -4.97
C LEU A 445 -21.24 7.99 -4.02
N VAL A 446 -21.31 7.29 -2.91
CA VAL A 446 -22.15 7.62 -1.74
C VAL A 446 -21.28 7.64 -0.49
N LEU A 447 -21.46 8.65 0.35
CA LEU A 447 -20.81 8.79 1.65
C LEU A 447 -21.83 8.58 2.77
N THR A 448 -21.51 7.80 3.79
CA THR A 448 -22.42 7.59 4.93
C THR A 448 -22.49 8.79 5.88
N ARG A 449 -21.54 9.71 5.81
CA ARG A 449 -21.53 11.00 6.51
C ARG A 449 -20.64 12.00 5.78
N PRO A 450 -20.77 13.29 6.11
CA PRO A 450 -19.87 14.31 5.56
C PRO A 450 -18.40 14.03 5.84
N VAL A 451 -17.56 14.39 4.88
CA VAL A 451 -16.11 14.46 5.05
C VAL A 451 -15.77 15.74 5.80
N PHE A 452 -15.15 15.58 6.95
CA PHE A 452 -14.67 16.69 7.76
C PHE A 452 -13.18 16.97 7.47
N PRO A 453 -12.68 18.18 7.70
CA PRO A 453 -11.27 18.49 7.54
C PRO A 453 -10.33 17.49 8.26
N LYS A 454 -10.70 17.05 9.48
CA LYS A 454 -9.94 16.06 10.27
C LYS A 454 -9.82 14.66 9.64
N ASP A 455 -10.64 14.35 8.64
CA ASP A 455 -10.58 13.06 7.92
C ASP A 455 -9.44 13.04 6.91
N MET A 456 -8.95 14.21 6.51
CA MET A 456 -7.81 14.37 5.60
C MET A 456 -6.50 14.25 6.39
N LYS A 457 -5.95 13.06 6.39
CA LYS A 457 -4.68 12.77 7.06
C LYS A 457 -3.63 12.52 6.00
N THR A 458 -2.68 13.45 5.86
CA THR A 458 -1.52 13.33 4.97
C THR A 458 -0.26 13.41 5.80
N ASP A 459 0.67 12.50 5.59
CA ASP A 459 1.96 12.51 6.29
C ASP A 459 2.92 13.48 5.58
N ARG A 460 3.33 14.52 6.29
CA ARG A 460 4.20 15.58 5.76
C ARG A 460 5.60 15.08 5.42
N ARG A 461 6.09 14.07 6.12
CA ARG A 461 7.39 13.45 5.88
C ARG A 461 7.45 12.82 4.49
N ILE A 462 6.33 12.24 4.02
CA ILE A 462 6.19 11.75 2.65
C ILE A 462 6.26 12.90 1.64
N LEU A 463 5.54 13.99 1.89
CA LEU A 463 5.54 15.14 0.98
C LEU A 463 6.96 15.74 0.85
N ARG A 464 7.71 15.79 1.95
CA ARG A 464 9.13 16.20 1.95
C ARG A 464 9.98 15.23 1.14
N PHE A 465 9.86 13.95 1.38
CA PHE A 465 10.60 12.92 0.64
C PHE A 465 10.36 13.01 -0.87
N LEU A 466 9.10 13.09 -1.31
CA LEU A 466 8.73 13.17 -2.72
C LEU A 466 9.19 14.45 -3.42
N ARG A 467 9.43 15.53 -2.69
CA ARG A 467 9.98 16.79 -3.24
C ARG A 467 11.51 16.80 -3.35
N GLY A 468 12.18 15.71 -2.99
CA GLY A 468 13.63 15.58 -3.15
C GLY A 468 14.47 16.33 -2.11
N GLY A 469 13.91 16.60 -0.91
CA GLY A 469 14.64 17.31 0.14
C GLY A 469 14.80 18.82 -0.12
N ALA A 470 15.40 19.52 0.83
CA ALA A 470 15.34 20.97 1.04
C ALA A 470 16.10 21.89 0.06
N SER A 471 16.38 21.53 -1.17
CA SER A 471 17.27 22.31 -2.04
C SER A 471 16.76 23.71 -2.48
N ALA A 472 15.45 23.97 -2.45
CA ALA A 472 14.88 25.27 -2.76
C ALA A 472 14.64 26.16 -1.49
N GLU A 473 14.58 25.54 -0.32
CA GLU A 473 14.28 26.20 0.97
C GLU A 473 15.55 26.70 1.69
N GLU A 474 16.71 26.18 1.35
CA GLU A 474 18.00 26.49 2.00
C GLU A 474 18.43 27.97 1.92
N ARG A 475 17.82 28.75 1.04
CA ARG A 475 18.18 30.19 0.82
C ARG A 475 17.25 31.17 1.55
N ARG A 476 16.20 30.69 2.23
CA ARG A 476 15.28 31.57 2.95
C ARG A 476 15.74 31.77 4.40
N PRO A 477 15.44 32.93 5.02
CA PRO A 477 15.70 33.13 6.45
C PRO A 477 14.95 32.08 7.27
N ARG A 478 15.52 31.69 8.39
CA ARG A 478 14.97 30.66 9.28
C ARG A 478 14.24 31.31 10.47
N CYS A 479 13.27 30.61 11.01
CA CYS A 479 12.65 30.95 12.28
C CYS A 479 12.47 29.69 13.12
N ALA A 480 12.76 29.76 14.42
CA ALA A 480 12.48 28.67 15.33
C ALA A 480 10.97 28.59 15.60
N LEU A 481 10.40 27.39 15.55
CA LEU A 481 8.99 27.13 15.85
C LEU A 481 8.90 26.14 17.01
N ALA A 482 8.18 26.53 18.08
CA ALA A 482 7.95 25.68 19.23
C ALA A 482 6.46 25.59 19.56
N VAL A 483 6.02 24.40 20.02
CA VAL A 483 4.64 24.14 20.43
C VAL A 483 4.67 23.34 21.72
N LEU A 484 4.08 23.87 22.78
CA LEU A 484 3.79 23.10 23.98
C LEU A 484 2.45 22.40 23.83
N THR A 485 2.37 21.15 24.23
CA THR A 485 1.16 20.34 24.07
C THR A 485 0.75 19.65 25.35
N ILE A 486 -0.53 19.34 25.46
CA ILE A 486 -1.11 18.53 26.55
C ILE A 486 -1.78 17.28 26.01
N GLY A 487 -1.80 16.25 26.83
CA GLY A 487 -2.37 14.95 26.54
C GLY A 487 -1.41 14.04 25.81
N GLU A 488 -1.72 12.76 25.82
CA GLU A 488 -0.89 11.72 25.22
C GLU A 488 -1.33 11.43 23.80
N GLU A 489 -0.37 11.01 22.99
CA GLU A 489 -0.63 10.48 21.65
C GLU A 489 -1.10 9.04 21.75
N GLY A 490 -2.30 8.78 21.27
CA GLY A 490 -2.91 7.46 21.24
C GLY A 490 -3.70 7.23 19.95
N ARG A 491 -4.22 6.02 19.77
CA ARG A 491 -4.96 5.64 18.56
C ARG A 491 -6.13 6.57 18.22
N MET A 492 -6.81 7.10 19.24
CA MET A 492 -8.01 7.94 19.11
C MET A 492 -7.82 9.35 19.69
N SER A 493 -6.67 9.65 20.30
CA SER A 493 -6.37 10.94 20.86
C SER A 493 -5.02 11.47 20.37
N ARG A 494 -4.93 12.79 20.23
CA ARG A 494 -3.66 13.46 19.93
C ARG A 494 -3.43 14.57 20.96
N PRO A 495 -2.15 14.88 21.23
CA PRO A 495 -1.80 16.05 22.01
C PRO A 495 -2.43 17.30 21.41
N ARG A 496 -2.79 18.29 22.25
CA ARG A 496 -3.32 19.58 21.81
C ARG A 496 -2.40 20.71 22.21
N PRO A 497 -2.15 21.68 21.31
CA PRO A 497 -1.37 22.86 21.62
C PRO A 497 -1.97 23.67 22.78
N VAL A 498 -1.11 24.13 23.69
CA VAL A 498 -1.43 25.08 24.77
C VAL A 498 -0.62 26.35 24.67
N GLU A 499 0.53 26.33 23.99
CA GLU A 499 1.33 27.49 23.65
C GLU A 499 1.97 27.31 22.29
N LEU A 500 2.07 28.39 21.52
CA LEU A 500 2.72 28.46 20.23
C LEU A 500 3.71 29.61 20.24
N ALA A 501 4.98 29.36 19.90
CA ALA A 501 6.03 30.34 19.89
C ALA A 501 6.85 30.30 18.60
N VAL A 502 7.23 31.47 18.10
CA VAL A 502 8.11 31.66 16.95
C VAL A 502 9.20 32.64 17.31
N ALA A 503 10.45 32.35 16.98
CA ALA A 503 11.58 33.24 17.15
C ALA A 503 12.38 33.39 15.86
N PHE A 504 12.78 34.62 15.53
CA PHE A 504 13.46 34.96 14.28
C PHE A 504 14.95 35.23 14.51
N GLU A 505 15.74 35.20 13.45
CA GLU A 505 17.19 35.41 13.48
C GLU A 505 17.57 36.84 13.93
N ASP A 506 16.68 37.79 13.76
CA ASP A 506 16.88 39.19 14.22
C ASP A 506 16.67 39.38 15.73
N GLY A 507 16.35 38.31 16.46
CA GLY A 507 16.09 38.30 17.89
C GLY A 507 14.65 38.65 18.29
N THR A 508 13.76 38.90 17.30
CA THR A 508 12.33 39.07 17.63
C THR A 508 11.69 37.70 17.90
N ALA A 509 10.72 37.67 18.81
CA ALA A 509 9.97 36.47 19.14
C ALA A 509 8.50 36.82 19.39
N LEU A 510 7.63 35.92 19.03
CA LEU A 510 6.19 35.95 19.27
C LEU A 510 5.79 34.68 20.00
N SER A 511 5.09 34.80 21.10
CA SER A 511 4.50 33.66 21.82
C SER A 511 3.06 33.99 22.20
N THR A 512 2.21 32.96 22.18
CA THR A 512 0.83 33.08 22.63
C THR A 512 0.37 31.79 23.26
N LEU A 513 -0.35 31.92 24.38
CA LEU A 513 -1.13 30.79 24.92
C LEU A 513 -2.28 30.48 23.99
N VAL A 514 -2.68 29.21 23.96
CA VAL A 514 -3.75 28.68 23.13
C VAL A 514 -4.75 27.92 24.01
N ASN A 515 -6.03 28.17 23.81
CA ASN A 515 -7.08 27.41 24.48
C ASN A 515 -7.25 26.04 23.79
N PRO A 516 -6.82 24.93 24.41
CA PRO A 516 -6.89 23.60 23.80
C PRO A 516 -8.30 23.03 23.77
N GLN A 517 -9.29 23.71 24.37
CA GLN A 517 -10.69 23.26 24.49
C GLN A 517 -10.81 21.84 25.09
N ARG A 518 -9.97 21.56 26.09
CA ARG A 518 -9.98 20.33 26.89
C ARG A 518 -9.35 20.56 28.25
N ASP A 519 -9.49 19.58 29.14
CA ASP A 519 -8.80 19.58 30.42
C ASP A 519 -7.28 19.65 30.21
N LEU A 520 -6.64 20.52 30.99
CA LEU A 520 -5.19 20.76 30.92
C LEU A 520 -4.35 19.61 31.49
N GLY A 521 -4.95 18.69 32.26
CA GLY A 521 -4.22 17.57 32.87
C GLY A 521 -2.98 18.08 33.63
N ASP A 522 -1.81 17.61 33.23
CA ASP A 522 -0.52 17.90 33.89
C ASP A 522 0.13 19.23 33.46
N ALA A 523 -0.52 20.06 32.62
CA ALA A 523 0.08 21.30 32.09
C ALA A 523 0.55 22.25 33.17
N ARG A 524 -0.15 22.31 34.32
CA ARG A 524 0.26 23.11 35.45
C ARG A 524 1.60 22.67 36.05
N THR A 525 1.81 21.36 36.12
CA THR A 525 3.04 20.80 36.67
C THR A 525 4.17 20.80 35.63
N ALA A 526 3.84 20.55 34.37
CA ALA A 526 4.83 20.46 33.30
C ALA A 526 5.31 21.82 32.78
N TYR A 527 4.39 22.79 32.71
CA TYR A 527 4.64 24.08 32.03
C TYR A 527 4.26 25.31 32.86
N GLU A 528 3.81 25.12 34.10
CA GLU A 528 3.32 26.19 34.99
C GLU A 528 2.07 26.92 34.42
N ILE A 529 1.36 26.33 33.45
CA ILE A 529 0.16 26.90 32.83
C ILE A 529 -1.09 26.47 33.60
N ALA A 530 -1.82 27.40 34.16
CA ALA A 530 -3.08 27.13 34.86
C ALA A 530 -4.29 27.26 33.92
N THR A 531 -5.41 26.67 34.30
CA THR A 531 -6.68 26.74 33.54
C THR A 531 -7.13 28.20 33.33
N ALA A 532 -6.90 29.07 34.32
CA ALA A 532 -7.24 30.48 34.21
C ALA A 532 -6.46 31.21 33.10
N ASP A 533 -5.23 30.79 32.84
CA ASP A 533 -4.35 31.42 31.85
C ASP A 533 -4.83 31.18 30.42
N VAL A 534 -5.42 30.00 30.16
CA VAL A 534 -5.87 29.58 28.82
C VAL A 534 -7.38 29.78 28.59
N LEU A 535 -8.14 30.12 29.63
CA LEU A 535 -9.59 30.22 29.50
C LEU A 535 -10.02 31.30 28.50
N LEU A 536 -9.29 32.44 28.51
CA LEU A 536 -9.50 33.58 27.62
C LEU A 536 -8.49 33.62 26.46
N ALA A 537 -7.59 32.63 26.38
CA ALA A 537 -6.64 32.54 25.28
C ALA A 537 -7.35 32.20 23.96
N PRO A 538 -6.81 32.67 22.83
CA PRO A 538 -7.37 32.34 21.51
C PRO A 538 -7.35 30.84 21.26
N THR A 539 -8.23 30.35 20.40
CA THR A 539 -8.11 29.02 19.81
C THR A 539 -6.85 28.94 18.93
N LEU A 540 -6.39 27.73 18.62
CA LEU A 540 -5.24 27.60 17.71
C LEU A 540 -5.50 28.27 16.35
N ALA A 541 -6.72 28.22 15.84
CA ALA A 541 -7.06 28.84 14.56
C ALA A 541 -6.91 30.38 14.60
N GLU A 542 -7.34 31.01 15.68
CA GLU A 542 -7.18 32.46 15.88
C GLU A 542 -5.70 32.82 16.08
N ALA A 543 -4.96 32.06 16.87
CA ALA A 543 -3.52 32.27 17.10
C ALA A 543 -2.74 32.06 15.78
N TRP A 544 -3.05 31.03 15.02
CA TRP A 544 -2.40 30.74 13.74
C TRP A 544 -2.67 31.80 12.68
N ALA A 545 -3.86 32.35 12.62
CA ALA A 545 -4.20 33.44 11.70
C ALA A 545 -3.31 34.67 11.91
N VAL A 546 -2.81 34.90 13.15
CA VAL A 546 -1.88 35.98 13.48
C VAL A 546 -0.42 35.59 13.20
N LEU A 547 -0.05 34.34 13.51
CA LEU A 547 1.35 33.89 13.42
C LEU A 547 1.75 33.44 12.00
N SER A 548 0.84 32.83 11.23
CA SER A 548 1.17 32.34 9.90
C SER A 548 1.66 33.41 8.91
N PRO A 549 1.15 34.66 8.91
CA PRO A 549 1.73 35.73 8.10
C PRO A 549 3.17 36.07 8.48
N ALA A 550 3.52 36.00 9.78
CA ALA A 550 4.89 36.24 10.24
C ALA A 550 5.86 35.13 9.81
N LEU A 551 5.37 33.90 9.64
CA LEU A 551 6.14 32.78 9.09
C LEU A 551 6.33 32.88 7.57
N ALA A 552 5.53 33.70 6.88
CA ALA A 552 5.60 33.82 5.43
C ALA A 552 7.00 34.28 4.99
N GLY A 553 7.62 33.52 4.07
CA GLY A 553 8.99 33.80 3.60
C GLY A 553 10.11 33.22 4.46
N HIS A 554 9.82 32.65 5.64
CA HIS A 554 10.78 31.95 6.48
C HIS A 554 10.66 30.44 6.36
N VAL A 555 11.73 29.74 6.73
CA VAL A 555 11.75 28.28 6.88
C VAL A 555 11.61 27.98 8.38
N PRO A 556 10.48 27.43 8.83
CA PRO A 556 10.32 27.01 10.22
C PRO A 556 11.33 25.93 10.59
N VAL A 557 11.96 26.05 11.74
CA VAL A 557 12.93 25.09 12.27
C VAL A 557 12.43 24.60 13.63
N ALA A 558 12.35 23.29 13.81
CA ALA A 558 12.03 22.65 15.08
C ALA A 558 12.84 21.36 15.23
N GLU A 559 12.87 20.78 16.41
CA GLU A 559 13.55 19.50 16.67
C GLU A 559 12.97 18.36 15.80
N ASP A 560 11.65 18.31 15.68
CA ASP A 560 10.89 17.49 14.73
C ASP A 560 9.84 18.41 14.09
N VAL A 561 10.24 19.07 13.01
CA VAL A 561 9.43 20.11 12.38
C VAL A 561 8.18 19.55 11.72
N ASP A 562 8.24 18.34 11.16
CA ASP A 562 7.09 17.72 10.52
C ASP A 562 6.04 17.27 11.54
N ARG A 563 6.47 16.76 12.69
CA ARG A 563 5.57 16.47 13.82
C ARG A 563 4.94 17.76 14.35
N THR A 564 5.72 18.80 14.55
CA THR A 564 5.25 20.10 15.05
C THR A 564 4.21 20.71 14.11
N LEU A 565 4.53 20.84 12.83
CA LEU A 565 3.60 21.35 11.81
C LEU A 565 2.41 20.41 11.58
N GLY A 566 2.61 19.10 11.71
CA GLY A 566 1.54 18.11 11.63
C GLY A 566 0.54 18.19 12.78
N LEU A 567 0.99 18.52 14.00
CA LEU A 567 0.11 18.78 15.14
C LEU A 567 -0.71 20.05 14.93
N ILE A 568 -0.09 21.12 14.43
CA ILE A 568 -0.79 22.38 14.10
C ILE A 568 -1.84 22.11 13.01
N ASP A 569 -1.47 21.48 11.91
CA ASP A 569 -2.38 21.12 10.82
C ASP A 569 -3.58 20.29 11.30
N PHE A 570 -3.30 19.27 12.11
CA PHE A 570 -4.36 18.42 12.67
C PHE A 570 -5.33 19.21 13.56
N GLU A 571 -4.83 20.05 14.42
CA GLU A 571 -5.68 20.84 15.32
C GLU A 571 -6.48 21.91 14.56
N LEU A 572 -5.90 22.58 13.55
CA LEU A 572 -6.61 23.48 12.65
C LEU A 572 -7.75 22.75 11.94
N LYS A 573 -7.49 21.57 11.40
CA LYS A 573 -8.52 20.73 10.75
C LYS A 573 -9.61 20.28 11.71
N ARG A 574 -9.25 20.01 12.98
CA ARG A 574 -10.24 19.73 14.04
C ARG A 574 -11.15 20.91 14.28
N LEU A 575 -10.61 22.12 14.24
CA LEU A 575 -11.35 23.38 14.38
C LEU A 575 -12.10 23.79 13.10
N GLY A 576 -12.01 23.00 12.02
CA GLY A 576 -12.70 23.26 10.74
C GLY A 576 -11.90 24.08 9.73
N HIS A 577 -10.64 24.41 10.04
CA HIS A 577 -9.77 25.20 9.17
C HIS A 577 -8.85 24.29 8.35
N VAL A 578 -8.70 24.60 7.07
CA VAL A 578 -7.80 23.90 6.14
C VAL A 578 -6.91 24.93 5.49
N GLU A 579 -5.62 24.88 5.81
CA GLU A 579 -4.62 25.81 5.29
C GLU A 579 -3.39 25.03 4.81
N PRO A 580 -2.69 25.51 3.76
CA PRO A 580 -1.41 24.95 3.36
C PRO A 580 -0.37 25.21 4.47
N MET A 581 0.23 24.12 4.99
CA MET A 581 1.31 24.24 5.96
C MET A 581 2.65 24.48 5.27
N PRO A 582 3.52 25.36 5.79
CA PRO A 582 4.87 25.54 5.25
C PRO A 582 5.68 24.24 5.42
N PHE A 583 6.71 24.03 4.61
CA PHE A 583 7.75 23.06 4.89
C PHE A 583 8.81 23.72 5.75
N GLY A 584 9.38 22.96 6.67
CA GLY A 584 10.41 23.44 7.58
C GLY A 584 11.67 22.57 7.51
N ALA A 585 12.69 22.95 8.27
CA ALA A 585 13.93 22.19 8.44
C ALA A 585 14.04 21.69 9.88
N GLU A 586 14.76 20.59 10.07
CA GLU A 586 15.07 20.12 11.41
C GLU A 586 16.16 20.96 12.06
N ALA A 587 16.03 21.18 13.34
CA ALA A 587 17.09 21.80 14.12
C ALA A 587 18.33 20.89 14.11
N PRO A 588 19.55 21.43 13.94
CA PRO A 588 20.75 20.63 14.03
C PRO A 588 20.82 19.97 15.41
N ARG A 589 20.90 18.64 15.45
CA ARG A 589 21.08 17.91 16.71
C ARG A 589 22.36 18.40 17.38
N PRO A 590 22.34 18.74 18.67
CA PRO A 590 23.58 19.07 19.37
C PRO A 590 24.54 17.85 19.24
N PRO A 591 25.84 18.07 19.02
CA PRO A 591 26.79 17.00 18.97
C PRO A 591 26.62 16.16 20.24
N SER A 592 26.47 14.84 20.10
CA SER A 592 26.30 13.90 21.19
C SER A 592 27.48 14.03 22.14
N GLY A 593 27.36 14.95 23.10
CA GLY A 593 28.30 15.11 24.20
C GLY A 593 28.30 13.79 24.98
N ARG A 594 29.46 13.15 25.07
CA ARG A 594 29.70 12.06 26.01
C ARG A 594 29.10 12.45 27.35
N ALA A 595 28.04 11.79 27.77
CA ALA A 595 27.58 11.84 29.14
C ALA A 595 28.73 11.35 30.01
N GLY A 596 29.46 12.27 30.60
CA GLY A 596 30.35 11.99 31.69
C GLY A 596 29.51 11.55 32.89
N PRO A 597 30.04 10.65 33.73
CA PRO A 597 29.28 10.07 34.83
C PRO A 597 29.05 11.15 35.90
N ARG A 598 27.76 11.42 36.20
CA ARG A 598 27.34 11.83 37.55
C ARG A 598 25.95 11.28 37.87
#